data_04ee8539b8a0ac9e06a150c0ec21f69c
#
_entry.id   04ee8539b8a0ac9e06a150c0ec21f69c
#
_cell.length_a   1.000
_cell.length_b   1.000
_cell.length_c   1.000
_cell.angle_alpha   90.00
_cell.angle_beta   90.00
_cell.angle_gamma   90.00
#
_symmetry.space_group_name_H-M   'P 1'
#
loop_
_entity.id
_entity.type
_entity.pdbx_description
1 polymer ?
#
loop_
_entity_poly.entity_id
_entity_poly.type
_entity_poly.pdbx_seq_one_letter_code
_entity_poly.pdbx_strand_id
1 'polypeptide(L)'
;MKTKATEGKFRSALRRVGRFFGMVALGAAILICSSASAQNVFVSGRDARGGEIFQFTWDGKQSIFASGLYKPWDMAFDSAGNLFVVDYMILGGDTVGNAAIFKITPNGTLTVFASRLSHASSLVVDKTGNLFVADYDQGVIYQYKPTGSRTTFASGLYHPVGVTLDSAGNLFVADNSIGNIYQGSIYKYQPNGSRVTIAVLDPGDRPADLAFDSMGNLYMADSGGNIYRYALGGVLRRYPRTTFGSVPNGAQSLAFDSAGNLFVVDAGGASPTGGTIPNAIYKFTQQGVRSTFASGETLDESFACLAFQLPMAPASSQ
;
A
#
# COMPACT_ATOMS: atom_id res chain seq x y z
N MET A 1 -1.71 -37.62 -79.97
CA MET A 1 -1.27 -38.97 -79.64
C MET A 1 -1.46 -39.21 -78.19
N LYS A 2 -2.50 -39.82 -77.76
CA LYS A 2 -2.51 -41.19 -77.22
C LYS A 2 -1.67 -41.26 -75.95
N THR A 3 -2.10 -41.65 -74.73
CA THR A 3 -3.18 -42.57 -74.30
C THR A 3 -3.23 -42.45 -72.74
N LYS A 4 -4.41 -42.36 -72.17
CA LYS A 4 -5.12 -43.39 -71.36
C LYS A 4 -4.32 -43.95 -70.17
N ALA A 5 -4.76 -43.66 -68.96
CA ALA A 5 -5.64 -44.44 -68.07
C ALA A 5 -4.88 -45.61 -67.37
N THR A 6 -5.01 -45.68 -66.07
CA THR A 6 -5.77 -46.84 -65.50
C THR A 6 -5.99 -46.63 -63.98
N GLU A 7 -7.26 -46.74 -63.64
CA GLU A 7 -7.75 -47.04 -62.29
C GLU A 7 -7.33 -48.43 -61.86
N GLY A 8 -7.11 -48.64 -60.59
CA GLY A 8 -6.89 -49.96 -60.03
C GLY A 8 -7.34 -50.02 -58.57
N LYS A 9 -8.58 -50.47 -58.45
CA LYS A 9 -9.24 -50.93 -57.22
C LYS A 9 -8.43 -52.03 -56.54
N PHE A 10 -8.33 -51.97 -55.23
CA PHE A 10 -8.39 -53.19 -54.43
C PHE A 10 -9.14 -52.92 -53.12
N ARG A 11 -10.27 -53.56 -53.03
CA ARG A 11 -11.12 -53.73 -51.86
C ARG A 11 -10.64 -54.94 -51.05
N SER A 12 -10.95 -54.86 -49.76
CA SER A 12 -11.23 -55.93 -48.81
C SER A 12 -10.05 -56.67 -48.15
N ALA A 13 -9.96 -56.50 -46.88
CA ALA A 13 -9.97 -57.56 -45.88
C ALA A 13 -10.36 -57.07 -44.52
N LEU A 14 -11.60 -57.31 -44.14
CA LEU A 14 -12.02 -57.34 -42.73
C LEU A 14 -11.40 -58.57 -42.08
N ARG A 15 -10.87 -58.40 -40.84
CA ARG A 15 -11.22 -59.27 -39.69
C ARG A 15 -10.52 -58.79 -38.41
N ARG A 16 -11.41 -58.42 -37.49
CA ARG A 16 -11.42 -58.66 -36.03
C ARG A 16 -10.08 -58.78 -35.32
N VAL A 17 -9.85 -57.89 -34.32
CA VAL A 17 -9.67 -58.34 -32.93
C VAL A 17 -9.66 -57.09 -32.05
N GLY A 18 -10.44 -57.14 -30.97
CA GLY A 18 -10.08 -56.49 -29.71
C GLY A 18 -10.68 -55.10 -29.41
N ARG A 19 -11.84 -55.10 -28.78
CA ARG A 19 -12.33 -54.01 -27.96
C ARG A 19 -11.28 -53.65 -26.89
N PHE A 20 -10.76 -52.46 -26.92
CA PHE A 20 -10.38 -51.74 -25.74
C PHE A 20 -10.93 -50.32 -25.87
N PHE A 21 -12.02 -50.08 -25.17
CA PHE A 21 -12.52 -48.75 -24.89
C PHE A 21 -11.53 -48.11 -23.90
N GLY A 22 -10.57 -47.37 -24.40
CA GLY A 22 -9.85 -46.39 -23.65
C GLY A 22 -10.63 -45.09 -23.72
N MET A 23 -11.46 -44.81 -22.72
CA MET A 23 -11.99 -43.48 -22.48
C MET A 23 -10.80 -42.56 -22.20
N VAL A 24 -10.35 -41.85 -23.22
CA VAL A 24 -9.59 -40.61 -22.99
C VAL A 24 -10.57 -39.60 -22.40
N ALA A 25 -10.62 -39.56 -21.08
CA ALA A 25 -11.23 -38.44 -20.40
C ALA A 25 -10.38 -37.20 -20.74
N LEU A 26 -10.88 -36.40 -21.70
CA LEU A 26 -10.44 -35.04 -21.86
C LEU A 26 -10.84 -34.35 -20.57
N GLY A 27 -9.92 -34.34 -19.60
CA GLY A 27 -10.01 -33.48 -18.43
C GLY A 27 -9.97 -32.05 -18.95
N ALA A 28 -11.15 -31.46 -19.12
CA ALA A 28 -11.23 -30.00 -19.16
C ALA A 28 -10.66 -29.52 -17.85
N ALA A 29 -9.39 -29.12 -17.87
CA ALA A 29 -8.84 -28.27 -16.82
C ALA A 29 -9.69 -27.00 -16.88
N ILE A 30 -10.73 -26.95 -16.05
CA ILE A 30 -11.36 -25.70 -15.69
C ILE A 30 -10.24 -24.93 -15.01
N LEU A 31 -9.55 -24.10 -15.77
CA LEU A 31 -8.84 -22.97 -15.18
C LEU A 31 -9.93 -22.17 -14.44
N ILE A 32 -10.09 -22.47 -13.16
CA ILE A 32 -10.68 -21.53 -12.25
C ILE A 32 -9.66 -20.39 -12.22
N CYS A 33 -9.78 -19.50 -13.19
CA CYS A 33 -9.27 -18.16 -13.06
C CYS A 33 -10.03 -17.62 -11.86
N SER A 34 -9.49 -17.82 -10.64
CA SER A 34 -9.88 -17.01 -9.52
C SER A 34 -9.62 -15.60 -10.02
N SER A 35 -10.69 -14.92 -10.43
CA SER A 35 -10.64 -13.48 -10.60
C SER A 35 -10.14 -12.96 -9.25
N ALA A 36 -8.85 -12.66 -9.17
CA ALA A 36 -8.36 -11.78 -8.13
C ALA A 36 -9.27 -10.57 -8.28
N SER A 37 -10.20 -10.40 -7.35
CA SER A 37 -11.12 -9.28 -7.38
C SER A 37 -10.26 -8.05 -7.47
N ALA A 38 -10.44 -7.29 -8.55
CA ALA A 38 -9.62 -6.13 -8.81
C ALA A 38 -9.72 -5.22 -7.58
N GLN A 39 -8.62 -5.09 -6.89
CA GLN A 39 -8.55 -4.31 -5.66
C GLN A 39 -8.63 -2.84 -6.04
N ASN A 40 -9.61 -2.11 -5.49
CA ASN A 40 -9.64 -0.67 -5.68
C ASN A 40 -8.49 0.00 -4.94
N VAL A 41 -7.93 1.03 -5.54
CA VAL A 41 -6.92 1.90 -4.95
C VAL A 41 -7.64 3.08 -4.31
N PHE A 42 -7.39 3.32 -3.05
CA PHE A 42 -7.90 4.50 -2.35
C PHE A 42 -6.77 5.49 -2.16
N VAL A 43 -7.04 6.76 -2.43
CA VAL A 43 -6.04 7.83 -2.39
C VAL A 43 -6.63 9.01 -1.67
N SER A 44 -5.91 9.52 -0.67
CA SER A 44 -6.28 10.77 -0.03
C SER A 44 -5.90 11.94 -0.93
N GLY A 45 -6.73 12.95 -0.98
CA GLY A 45 -6.46 14.16 -1.73
C GLY A 45 -7.17 15.36 -1.14
N ARG A 46 -6.81 16.54 -1.61
CA ARG A 46 -7.40 17.79 -1.18
C ARG A 46 -7.63 18.68 -2.39
N ASP A 47 -8.82 19.24 -2.50
CA ASP A 47 -9.14 20.30 -3.43
C ASP A 47 -9.53 21.61 -2.69
N ALA A 48 -9.95 22.64 -3.43
CA ALA A 48 -10.38 23.92 -2.88
C ALA A 48 -11.63 23.79 -1.94
N ARG A 49 -12.35 22.66 -1.98
CA ARG A 49 -13.55 22.40 -1.18
C ARG A 49 -13.25 21.64 0.11
N GLY A 50 -12.08 21.02 0.22
CA GLY A 50 -11.67 20.25 1.39
C GLY A 50 -10.92 18.97 1.04
N GLY A 51 -10.76 18.09 2.04
CA GLY A 51 -10.15 16.78 1.87
C GLY A 51 -11.15 15.72 1.45
N GLU A 52 -10.74 14.88 0.53
CA GLU A 52 -11.52 13.78 -0.02
C GLU A 52 -10.70 12.49 -0.05
N ILE A 53 -11.38 11.36 -0.03
CA ILE A 53 -10.81 10.07 -0.36
C ILE A 53 -11.36 9.66 -1.72
N PHE A 54 -10.46 9.52 -2.66
CA PHE A 54 -10.77 9.04 -4.00
C PHE A 54 -10.61 7.52 -4.06
N GLN A 55 -11.48 6.88 -4.80
CA GLN A 55 -11.39 5.48 -5.15
C GLN A 55 -11.11 5.36 -6.65
N PHE A 56 -10.07 4.63 -7.00
CA PHE A 56 -9.75 4.28 -8.37
C PHE A 56 -10.03 2.80 -8.59
N THR A 57 -10.80 2.51 -9.61
CA THR A 57 -10.95 1.16 -10.13
C THR A 57 -9.73 0.76 -10.95
N TRP A 58 -9.57 -0.52 -11.19
CA TRP A 58 -8.39 -1.04 -11.91
C TRP A 58 -8.26 -0.50 -13.35
N ASP A 59 -9.35 -0.12 -13.99
CA ASP A 59 -9.38 0.54 -15.29
C ASP A 59 -9.12 2.06 -15.21
N GLY A 60 -8.73 2.57 -14.04
CA GLY A 60 -8.34 3.96 -13.80
C GLY A 60 -9.49 4.93 -13.61
N LYS A 61 -10.74 4.46 -13.50
CA LYS A 61 -11.88 5.35 -13.23
C LYS A 61 -11.84 5.84 -11.79
N GLN A 62 -11.91 7.14 -11.63
CA GLN A 62 -11.95 7.83 -10.34
C GLN A 62 -13.40 8.08 -9.89
N SER A 63 -13.63 7.92 -8.61
CA SER A 63 -14.84 8.35 -7.91
C SER A 63 -14.52 8.83 -6.51
N ILE A 64 -15.36 9.68 -5.93
CA ILE A 64 -15.24 10.08 -4.53
C ILE A 64 -15.81 8.95 -3.68
N PHE A 65 -14.99 8.40 -2.77
CA PHE A 65 -15.42 7.43 -1.78
C PHE A 65 -15.94 8.10 -0.51
N ALA A 66 -15.25 9.16 -0.05
CA ALA A 66 -15.67 9.94 1.10
C ALA A 66 -15.23 11.39 0.95
N SER A 67 -15.99 12.31 1.54
CA SER A 67 -15.72 13.75 1.60
C SER A 67 -16.01 14.28 2.99
N GLY A 68 -15.70 15.55 3.24
CA GLY A 68 -15.91 16.21 4.53
C GLY A 68 -14.73 16.08 5.49
N LEU A 69 -13.58 15.66 4.99
CA LEU A 69 -12.28 15.76 5.64
C LEU A 69 -11.70 17.16 5.39
N TYR A 70 -10.65 17.49 6.13
CA TYR A 70 -9.94 18.77 5.93
C TYR A 70 -8.62 18.57 5.16
N LYS A 71 -7.73 17.78 5.74
CA LYS A 71 -6.42 17.45 5.15
C LYS A 71 -6.07 15.99 5.47
N PRO A 72 -6.65 15.02 4.76
CA PRO A 72 -6.35 13.62 5.00
C PRO A 72 -4.89 13.34 4.64
N TRP A 73 -4.16 12.71 5.58
CA TRP A 73 -2.72 12.55 5.49
C TRP A 73 -2.30 11.09 5.31
N ASP A 74 -2.81 10.21 6.14
CA ASP A 74 -2.50 8.77 6.06
C ASP A 74 -3.75 7.93 6.34
N MET A 75 -3.80 6.69 5.81
CA MET A 75 -4.97 5.85 5.93
C MET A 75 -4.66 4.36 5.84
N ALA A 76 -5.45 3.56 6.55
CA ALA A 76 -5.39 2.10 6.51
C ALA A 76 -6.76 1.46 6.68
N PHE A 77 -6.96 0.31 6.04
CA PHE A 77 -8.16 -0.52 6.19
C PHE A 77 -8.03 -1.51 7.33
N ASP A 78 -9.13 -1.74 8.05
CA ASP A 78 -9.26 -2.93 8.89
C ASP A 78 -9.81 -4.13 8.09
N SER A 79 -9.84 -5.31 8.71
CA SER A 79 -10.35 -6.55 8.09
C SER A 79 -11.85 -6.54 7.81
N ALA A 80 -12.60 -5.62 8.43
CA ALA A 80 -14.03 -5.42 8.19
C ALA A 80 -14.31 -4.43 7.05
N GLY A 81 -13.25 -3.89 6.41
CA GLY A 81 -13.34 -2.93 5.33
C GLY A 81 -13.61 -1.50 5.78
N ASN A 82 -13.48 -1.18 7.06
CA ASN A 82 -13.50 0.21 7.50
C ASN A 82 -12.15 0.87 7.20
N LEU A 83 -12.20 2.09 6.70
CA LEU A 83 -11.02 2.92 6.46
C LEU A 83 -10.80 3.86 7.63
N PHE A 84 -9.62 3.80 8.24
CA PHE A 84 -9.18 4.79 9.21
C PHE A 84 -8.31 5.82 8.51
N VAL A 85 -8.56 7.10 8.78
CA VAL A 85 -7.89 8.22 8.10
C VAL A 85 -7.39 9.19 9.16
N VAL A 86 -6.09 9.51 9.12
CA VAL A 86 -5.55 10.69 9.83
C VAL A 86 -5.98 11.93 9.09
N ASP A 87 -6.60 12.86 9.78
CA ASP A 87 -7.00 14.15 9.22
C ASP A 87 -6.53 15.31 10.11
N TYR A 88 -5.86 16.28 9.51
CA TYR A 88 -5.44 17.49 10.21
C TYR A 88 -6.56 18.50 10.24
N MET A 89 -7.27 18.59 11.35
CA MET A 89 -8.35 19.56 11.53
C MET A 89 -7.78 20.92 11.93
N ILE A 90 -8.06 21.96 11.15
CA ILE A 90 -7.92 23.33 11.64
C ILE A 90 -9.28 23.75 12.24
N LEU A 91 -9.46 23.49 13.52
CA LEU A 91 -10.56 24.10 14.27
C LEU A 91 -10.13 25.49 14.72
N GLY A 92 -10.51 26.49 13.92
CA GLY A 92 -10.45 27.91 14.30
C GLY A 92 -9.05 28.46 14.54
N GLY A 93 -8.37 28.94 13.51
CA GLY A 93 -7.22 29.85 13.53
C GLY A 93 -6.13 29.52 14.55
N ASP A 94 -4.96 29.13 14.10
CA ASP A 94 -3.71 29.12 14.83
C ASP A 94 -3.43 28.00 15.85
N THR A 95 -3.62 26.73 15.54
CA THR A 95 -2.80 25.76 16.25
C THR A 95 -2.43 24.58 15.34
N VAL A 96 -1.15 24.55 14.97
CA VAL A 96 -0.42 23.34 14.65
C VAL A 96 -0.69 22.36 15.79
N GLY A 97 -1.33 21.21 15.51
CA GLY A 97 -1.41 20.17 16.53
C GLY A 97 -2.79 19.59 16.87
N ASN A 98 -3.75 19.61 15.97
CA ASN A 98 -5.04 18.93 16.18
C ASN A 98 -5.35 17.94 15.06
N ALA A 99 -4.64 16.81 15.05
CA ALA A 99 -5.01 15.69 14.20
C ALA A 99 -6.13 14.88 14.87
N ALA A 100 -7.04 14.39 14.04
CA ALA A 100 -8.04 13.41 14.41
C ALA A 100 -7.91 12.17 13.53
N ILE A 101 -8.44 11.06 14.01
CA ILE A 101 -8.60 9.84 13.25
C ILE A 101 -10.08 9.68 12.96
N PHE A 102 -10.42 9.65 11.69
CA PHE A 102 -11.76 9.32 11.24
C PHE A 102 -11.85 7.85 10.89
N LYS A 103 -13.01 7.27 11.15
CA LYS A 103 -13.41 5.95 10.67
C LYS A 103 -14.47 6.11 9.61
N ILE A 104 -14.24 5.54 8.44
CA ILE A 104 -15.18 5.53 7.32
C ILE A 104 -15.57 4.07 7.10
N THR A 105 -16.87 3.79 7.22
CA THR A 105 -17.40 2.44 6.99
C THR A 105 -17.49 2.13 5.49
N PRO A 106 -17.64 0.86 5.07
CA PRO A 106 -17.73 0.50 3.65
C PRO A 106 -18.88 1.19 2.90
N ASN A 107 -19.91 1.66 3.60
CA ASN A 107 -21.02 2.43 3.02
C ASN A 107 -20.75 3.95 3.00
N GLY A 108 -19.52 4.40 3.32
CA GLY A 108 -19.11 5.80 3.29
C GLY A 108 -19.50 6.62 4.55
N THR A 109 -20.01 5.99 5.60
CA THR A 109 -20.33 6.73 6.84
C THR A 109 -19.06 7.16 7.56
N LEU A 110 -18.88 8.47 7.72
CA LEU A 110 -17.75 9.12 8.38
C LEU A 110 -18.06 9.37 9.87
N THR A 111 -17.16 8.95 10.75
CA THR A 111 -17.27 9.20 12.21
C THR A 111 -15.88 9.50 12.78
N VAL A 112 -15.83 10.33 13.85
CA VAL A 112 -14.59 10.56 14.60
C VAL A 112 -14.30 9.32 15.44
N PHE A 113 -13.17 8.68 15.23
CA PHE A 113 -12.70 7.54 16.03
C PHE A 113 -11.84 8.00 17.21
N ALA A 114 -10.91 8.93 16.97
CA ALA A 114 -10.04 9.50 17.98
C ALA A 114 -9.70 10.96 17.64
N SER A 115 -9.39 11.75 18.67
CA SER A 115 -9.01 13.16 18.50
C SER A 115 -7.93 13.56 19.50
N ARG A 116 -7.45 14.80 19.42
CA ARG A 116 -6.41 15.38 20.28
C ARG A 116 -5.06 14.66 20.16
N LEU A 117 -4.69 14.35 18.91
CA LEU A 117 -3.34 13.99 18.56
C LEU A 117 -2.56 15.26 18.22
N SER A 118 -1.28 15.31 18.59
CA SER A 118 -0.45 16.48 18.30
C SER A 118 -0.16 16.55 16.80
N HIS A 119 0.43 15.49 16.24
CA HIS A 119 0.82 15.41 14.84
C HIS A 119 0.86 13.94 14.41
N ALA A 120 -0.32 13.35 14.22
CA ALA A 120 -0.39 11.98 13.71
C ALA A 120 0.19 11.92 12.29
N SER A 121 1.29 11.22 12.10
CA SER A 121 2.02 11.15 10.83
C SER A 121 1.70 9.90 10.01
N SER A 122 1.40 8.80 10.67
CA SER A 122 1.11 7.52 10.01
C SER A 122 0.30 6.60 10.91
N LEU A 123 -0.42 5.67 10.30
CA LEU A 123 -1.22 4.68 11.02
C LEU A 123 -1.23 3.32 10.32
N VAL A 124 -1.42 2.26 11.10
CA VAL A 124 -1.62 0.90 10.59
C VAL A 124 -2.57 0.13 11.50
N VAL A 125 -3.35 -0.79 10.92
CA VAL A 125 -4.29 -1.64 11.66
C VAL A 125 -3.77 -3.06 11.71
N ASP A 126 -3.75 -3.68 12.90
CA ASP A 126 -3.38 -5.09 13.04
C ASP A 126 -4.57 -6.04 12.73
N LYS A 127 -4.28 -7.34 12.68
CA LYS A 127 -5.29 -8.38 12.38
C LYS A 127 -6.40 -8.48 13.42
N THR A 128 -6.20 -7.91 14.61
CA THR A 128 -7.18 -7.89 15.70
C THR A 128 -7.96 -6.58 15.78
N GLY A 129 -7.70 -5.68 14.82
CA GLY A 129 -8.35 -4.37 14.73
C GLY A 129 -7.76 -3.31 15.64
N ASN A 130 -6.60 -3.54 16.28
CA ASN A 130 -5.92 -2.46 16.98
C ASN A 130 -5.26 -1.53 15.96
N LEU A 131 -5.39 -0.24 16.20
CA LEU A 131 -4.78 0.81 15.40
C LEU A 131 -3.51 1.31 16.09
N PHE A 132 -2.38 1.28 15.38
CA PHE A 132 -1.14 1.92 15.81
C PHE A 132 -0.97 3.23 15.08
N VAL A 133 -0.67 4.29 15.82
CA VAL A 133 -0.60 5.66 15.30
C VAL A 133 0.71 6.28 15.74
N ALA A 134 1.50 6.73 14.79
CA ALA A 134 2.69 7.52 15.06
C ALA A 134 2.30 8.97 15.31
N ASP A 135 2.74 9.54 16.42
CA ASP A 135 2.63 10.98 16.71
C ASP A 135 4.02 11.59 16.60
N TYR A 136 4.21 12.32 15.51
CA TYR A 136 5.49 12.90 15.10
C TYR A 136 6.08 13.83 16.16
N ASP A 137 5.28 14.76 16.67
CA ASP A 137 5.77 15.79 17.62
C ASP A 137 5.99 15.22 19.02
N GLN A 138 5.21 14.22 19.42
CA GLN A 138 5.35 13.58 20.73
C GLN A 138 6.42 12.50 20.76
N GLY A 139 6.90 12.04 19.61
CA GLY A 139 7.87 10.94 19.51
C GLY A 139 7.35 9.64 20.12
N VAL A 140 6.07 9.35 19.93
CA VAL A 140 5.40 8.15 20.48
C VAL A 140 4.61 7.40 19.43
N ILE A 141 4.37 6.12 19.70
CA ILE A 141 3.37 5.32 19.00
C ILE A 141 2.23 5.05 19.99
N TYR A 142 1.04 5.49 19.64
CA TYR A 142 -0.17 5.12 20.37
C TYR A 142 -0.77 3.83 19.81
N GLN A 143 -1.32 3.01 20.69
CA GLN A 143 -2.16 1.88 20.33
C GLN A 143 -3.61 2.17 20.76
N TYR A 144 -4.53 2.08 19.83
CA TYR A 144 -5.96 2.16 20.07
C TYR A 144 -6.58 0.78 19.92
N LYS A 145 -7.40 0.37 20.87
CA LYS A 145 -8.26 -0.79 20.73
C LYS A 145 -9.44 -0.49 19.79
N PRO A 146 -10.11 -1.50 19.21
CA PRO A 146 -11.32 -1.28 18.42
C PRO A 146 -12.42 -0.48 19.14
N THR A 147 -12.41 -0.52 20.48
CA THR A 147 -13.31 0.24 21.36
C THR A 147 -12.94 1.72 21.48
N GLY A 148 -11.81 2.16 20.91
CA GLY A 148 -11.31 3.54 21.02
C GLY A 148 -10.41 3.81 22.23
N SER A 149 -10.22 2.84 23.14
CA SER A 149 -9.30 3.03 24.27
C SER A 149 -7.84 3.13 23.81
N ARG A 150 -7.12 4.15 24.29
CA ARG A 150 -5.74 4.48 23.90
C ARG A 150 -4.74 4.09 24.99
N THR A 151 -3.61 3.54 24.58
CA THR A 151 -2.40 3.35 25.40
C THR A 151 -1.17 3.81 24.62
N THR A 152 -0.08 4.17 25.30
CA THR A 152 1.22 4.37 24.65
C THR A 152 1.88 3.01 24.46
N PHE A 153 2.10 2.65 23.19
CA PHE A 153 2.78 1.40 22.82
C PHE A 153 4.29 1.56 22.84
N ALA A 154 4.83 2.68 22.31
CA ALA A 154 6.25 3.00 22.31
C ALA A 154 6.47 4.50 22.51
N SER A 155 7.63 4.85 23.09
CA SER A 155 8.05 6.23 23.30
C SER A 155 9.56 6.37 23.12
N GLY A 156 10.05 7.62 23.17
CA GLY A 156 11.47 7.93 22.98
C GLY A 156 11.93 7.79 21.54
N LEU A 157 11.01 7.99 20.61
CA LEU A 157 11.28 8.25 19.20
C LEU A 157 11.54 9.72 19.01
N TYR A 158 12.12 10.06 17.88
CA TYR A 158 12.41 11.47 17.58
C TYR A 158 11.26 12.09 16.79
N HIS A 159 11.07 11.64 15.56
CA HIS A 159 9.97 12.03 14.68
C HIS A 159 9.51 10.81 13.89
N PRO A 160 8.68 9.93 14.44
CA PRO A 160 8.16 8.77 13.72
C PRO A 160 7.28 9.23 12.54
N VAL A 161 7.58 8.77 11.33
CA VAL A 161 6.93 9.24 10.09
C VAL A 161 6.15 8.16 9.36
N GLY A 162 6.61 6.91 9.38
CA GLY A 162 5.96 5.79 8.72
C GLY A 162 5.89 4.57 9.60
N VAL A 163 4.76 3.88 9.61
CA VAL A 163 4.56 2.64 10.38
C VAL A 163 3.96 1.55 9.52
N THR A 164 4.42 0.32 9.73
CA THR A 164 3.87 -0.87 9.06
C THR A 164 4.01 -2.11 9.94
N LEU A 165 3.25 -3.17 9.66
CA LEU A 165 3.29 -4.43 10.38
C LEU A 165 3.81 -5.57 9.49
N ASP A 166 4.68 -6.43 10.05
CA ASP A 166 5.00 -7.70 9.39
C ASP A 166 3.88 -8.75 9.63
N SER A 167 3.97 -9.89 8.95
CA SER A 167 2.98 -10.97 9.07
C SER A 167 2.89 -11.57 10.48
N ALA A 168 3.93 -11.42 11.30
CA ALA A 168 4.00 -11.87 12.70
C ALA A 168 3.43 -10.82 13.68
N GLY A 169 3.01 -9.65 13.20
CA GLY A 169 2.46 -8.57 14.02
C GLY A 169 3.52 -7.72 14.71
N ASN A 170 4.77 -7.76 14.26
CA ASN A 170 5.76 -6.81 14.72
C ASN A 170 5.57 -5.48 14.01
N LEU A 171 5.65 -4.39 14.76
CA LEU A 171 5.53 -3.03 14.23
C LEU A 171 6.91 -2.51 13.79
N PHE A 172 6.99 -2.02 12.56
CA PHE A 172 8.16 -1.32 12.04
C PHE A 172 7.85 0.17 12.00
N VAL A 173 8.83 0.96 12.42
CA VAL A 173 8.71 2.42 12.53
C VAL A 173 9.91 3.06 11.86
N ALA A 174 9.65 3.93 10.88
CA ALA A 174 10.64 4.85 10.37
C ALA A 174 10.66 6.07 11.27
N ASP A 175 11.80 6.34 11.89
CA ASP A 175 12.03 7.47 12.77
C ASP A 175 13.02 8.44 12.13
N ASN A 176 12.54 9.65 11.85
CA ASN A 176 13.31 10.68 11.19
C ASN A 176 14.04 11.54 12.23
N SER A 177 15.24 11.13 12.60
CA SER A 177 16.04 11.85 13.59
C SER A 177 16.52 13.20 13.04
N ILE A 178 16.15 14.28 13.71
CA ILE A 178 16.65 15.64 13.43
C ILE A 178 17.74 15.97 14.45
N GLY A 179 18.96 15.81 14.05
CA GLY A 179 20.13 16.33 14.78
C GLY A 179 21.11 16.91 13.77
N ASN A 180 22.26 17.40 14.21
CA ASN A 180 23.33 17.91 13.33
C ASN A 180 23.85 16.88 12.29
N ILE A 181 23.34 15.66 12.37
CA ILE A 181 23.52 14.57 11.41
C ILE A 181 22.11 14.04 11.13
N TYR A 182 21.47 14.46 10.05
CA TYR A 182 20.18 13.93 9.57
C TYR A 182 20.30 12.43 9.32
N GLN A 183 20.16 11.64 10.37
CA GLN A 183 20.34 10.20 10.32
C GLN A 183 19.14 9.54 10.99
N GLY A 184 18.16 9.15 10.17
CA GLY A 184 17.00 8.41 10.62
C GLY A 184 17.33 6.97 10.98
N SER A 185 16.35 6.26 11.48
CA SER A 185 16.45 4.83 11.80
C SER A 185 15.16 4.10 11.51
N ILE A 186 15.27 2.83 11.20
CA ILE A 186 14.12 1.92 11.17
C ILE A 186 14.20 1.03 12.39
N TYR A 187 13.15 1.08 13.22
CA TYR A 187 13.00 0.24 14.40
C TYR A 187 11.96 -0.86 14.14
N LYS A 188 12.21 -2.03 14.73
CA LYS A 188 11.23 -3.11 14.87
C LYS A 188 10.84 -3.25 16.33
N TYR A 189 9.54 -3.22 16.59
CA TYR A 189 8.96 -3.51 17.90
C TYR A 189 8.21 -4.83 17.83
N GLN A 190 8.49 -5.72 18.78
CA GLN A 190 7.70 -6.91 18.99
C GLN A 190 6.35 -6.55 19.66
N PRO A 191 5.34 -7.44 19.61
CA PRO A 191 4.05 -7.17 20.26
C PRO A 191 4.14 -6.90 21.77
N ASN A 192 5.21 -7.34 22.44
CA ASN A 192 5.49 -7.06 23.84
C ASN A 192 6.17 -5.71 24.09
N GLY A 193 6.38 -4.90 23.04
CA GLY A 193 7.02 -3.59 23.12
C GLY A 193 8.56 -3.59 23.06
N SER A 194 9.22 -4.77 23.02
CA SER A 194 10.67 -4.81 22.89
C SER A 194 11.13 -4.31 21.51
N ARG A 195 12.15 -3.41 21.51
CA ARG A 195 12.66 -2.71 20.33
C ARG A 195 14.03 -3.22 19.90
N VAL A 196 14.22 -3.38 18.59
CA VAL A 196 15.53 -3.55 17.96
C VAL A 196 15.69 -2.58 16.80
N THR A 197 16.91 -2.09 16.56
CA THR A 197 17.23 -1.26 15.39
C THR A 197 17.47 -2.18 14.19
N ILE A 198 16.70 -1.99 13.13
CA ILE A 198 16.82 -2.71 11.86
C ILE A 198 17.84 -2.04 10.96
N ALA A 199 17.76 -0.72 10.81
CA ALA A 199 18.67 0.07 10.01
C ALA A 199 18.92 1.42 10.64
N VAL A 200 20.15 1.89 10.53
CA VAL A 200 20.49 3.30 10.66
C VAL A 200 20.59 3.82 9.22
N LEU A 201 19.81 4.82 8.89
CA LEU A 201 19.72 5.35 7.54
C LEU A 201 20.97 6.16 7.18
N ASP A 202 21.27 6.31 5.90
CA ASP A 202 22.39 7.13 5.50
C ASP A 202 22.11 8.63 5.71
N PRO A 203 23.14 9.46 5.91
CA PRO A 203 22.95 10.90 6.01
C PRO A 203 22.26 11.45 4.77
N GLY A 204 21.16 12.19 4.97
CA GLY A 204 20.35 12.75 3.88
C GLY A 204 19.14 11.90 3.47
N ASP A 205 19.02 10.67 3.92
CA ASP A 205 17.78 9.93 3.76
C ASP A 205 16.64 10.59 4.56
N ARG A 206 15.50 10.70 3.93
CA ARG A 206 14.28 11.28 4.50
C ARG A 206 13.14 10.29 4.40
N PRO A 207 13.08 9.32 5.33
CA PRO A 207 12.00 8.34 5.28
C PRO A 207 10.64 9.03 5.33
N ALA A 208 9.72 8.58 4.49
CA ALA A 208 8.36 9.06 4.42
C ALA A 208 7.36 7.95 4.79
N ASP A 209 7.54 6.77 4.25
CA ASP A 209 6.61 5.66 4.49
C ASP A 209 7.31 4.30 4.41
N LEU A 210 6.66 3.28 4.98
CA LEU A 210 7.11 1.89 5.00
C LEU A 210 6.00 0.94 4.53
N ALA A 211 6.36 -0.07 3.73
CA ALA A 211 5.44 -1.14 3.36
C ALA A 211 6.16 -2.49 3.26
N PHE A 212 5.44 -3.59 3.51
CA PHE A 212 5.92 -4.94 3.27
C PHE A 212 5.35 -5.51 1.99
N ASP A 213 6.19 -6.22 1.22
CA ASP A 213 5.69 -7.13 0.20
C ASP A 213 5.22 -8.47 0.81
N SER A 214 4.56 -9.31 0.01
CA SER A 214 4.07 -10.63 0.45
C SER A 214 5.18 -11.63 0.80
N MET A 215 6.43 -11.36 0.38
CA MET A 215 7.61 -12.16 0.68
C MET A 215 8.30 -11.73 1.99
N GLY A 216 7.83 -10.66 2.62
CA GLY A 216 8.38 -10.12 3.86
C GLY A 216 9.60 -9.22 3.67
N ASN A 217 9.82 -8.67 2.47
CA ASN A 217 10.79 -7.60 2.29
C ASN A 217 10.17 -6.26 2.69
N LEU A 218 10.93 -5.45 3.40
CA LEU A 218 10.52 -4.11 3.79
C LEU A 218 10.93 -3.11 2.71
N TYR A 219 10.00 -2.23 2.35
CA TYR A 219 10.25 -1.11 1.45
C TYR A 219 10.10 0.20 2.20
N MET A 220 10.94 1.17 1.85
CA MET A 220 10.91 2.52 2.40
C MET A 220 10.83 3.53 1.26
N ALA A 221 9.83 4.40 1.33
CA ALA A 221 9.78 5.61 0.55
C ALA A 221 10.71 6.66 1.15
N ASP A 222 11.43 7.37 0.31
CA ASP A 222 12.24 8.51 0.66
C ASP A 222 11.65 9.76 0.01
N SER A 223 11.49 10.85 0.78
CA SER A 223 10.94 12.09 0.24
C SER A 223 11.82 12.76 -0.82
N GLY A 224 13.05 12.26 -1.05
CA GLY A 224 13.87 12.58 -2.22
C GLY A 224 13.51 11.79 -3.48
N GLY A 225 12.47 10.95 -3.43
CA GLY A 225 11.94 10.18 -4.57
C GLY A 225 12.51 8.78 -4.70
N ASN A 226 13.44 8.35 -3.87
CA ASN A 226 13.96 6.99 -3.93
C ASN A 226 13.05 6.00 -3.20
N ILE A 227 13.06 4.76 -3.67
CA ILE A 227 12.40 3.64 -3.02
C ILE A 227 13.47 2.61 -2.71
N TYR A 228 13.66 2.33 -1.43
CA TYR A 228 14.64 1.35 -0.96
C TYR A 228 13.96 0.06 -0.54
N ARG A 229 14.60 -1.07 -0.81
CA ARG A 229 14.18 -2.40 -0.37
C ARG A 229 15.20 -2.97 0.59
N TYR A 230 14.74 -3.47 1.73
CA TYR A 230 15.51 -4.15 2.76
C TYR A 230 15.14 -5.63 2.77
N ALA A 231 16.12 -6.52 2.60
CA ALA A 231 15.92 -7.96 2.73
C ALA A 231 16.12 -8.36 4.20
N LEU A 232 15.02 -8.68 4.91
CA LEU A 232 15.04 -8.91 6.36
C LEU A 232 15.45 -10.33 6.78
N GLY A 233 15.82 -11.22 5.84
CA GLY A 233 16.21 -12.61 6.11
C GLY A 233 17.67 -12.84 6.52
N GLY A 234 18.46 -11.80 6.74
CA GLY A 234 19.90 -11.90 7.03
C GLY A 234 20.24 -11.86 8.53
N VAL A 235 21.33 -12.57 8.91
CA VAL A 235 21.86 -12.64 10.29
C VAL A 235 22.66 -11.39 10.71
N LEU A 236 22.77 -10.39 9.84
CA LEU A 236 23.63 -9.24 10.03
C LEU A 236 22.93 -8.07 10.72
N ARG A 237 23.63 -7.41 11.64
CA ARG A 237 23.20 -6.22 12.39
C ARG A 237 22.89 -4.99 11.52
N ARG A 238 23.04 -5.07 10.22
CA ARG A 238 22.73 -4.04 9.23
C ARG A 238 22.13 -4.75 8.01
N TYR A 239 20.85 -4.63 7.82
CA TYR A 239 20.21 -5.22 6.65
C TYR A 239 20.61 -4.42 5.42
N PRO A 240 21.23 -5.06 4.40
CA PRO A 240 21.59 -4.38 3.19
C PRO A 240 20.33 -3.87 2.49
N ARG A 241 20.34 -2.61 2.10
CA ARG A 241 19.31 -2.04 1.26
C ARG A 241 19.77 -2.00 -0.19
N THR A 242 18.81 -2.09 -1.09
CA THR A 242 19.00 -1.87 -2.53
C THR A 242 18.00 -0.80 -2.98
N THR A 243 18.39 0.04 -3.94
CA THR A 243 17.44 0.90 -4.61
C THR A 243 16.54 0.03 -5.47
N PHE A 244 15.25 0.04 -5.19
CA PHE A 244 14.24 -0.70 -5.96
C PHE A 244 13.75 0.12 -7.15
N GLY A 245 13.58 1.43 -6.97
CA GLY A 245 13.11 2.34 -7.99
C GLY A 245 13.14 3.79 -7.53
N SER A 246 12.61 4.68 -8.36
CA SER A 246 12.48 6.08 -8.00
C SER A 246 11.30 6.74 -8.71
N VAL A 247 10.78 7.79 -8.09
CA VAL A 247 9.80 8.72 -8.64
C VAL A 247 10.40 10.13 -8.75
N PRO A 248 9.86 11.01 -9.62
CA PRO A 248 10.54 12.27 -9.97
C PRO A 248 10.73 13.28 -8.85
N ASN A 249 9.75 13.42 -7.94
CA ASN A 249 9.74 14.54 -6.98
C ASN A 249 9.92 14.10 -5.53
N GLY A 250 9.11 13.12 -5.09
CA GLY A 250 9.18 12.66 -3.71
C GLY A 250 8.21 11.51 -3.46
N ALA A 251 8.73 10.36 -3.06
CA ALA A 251 7.90 9.23 -2.66
C ALA A 251 7.31 9.51 -1.27
N GLN A 252 5.99 9.73 -1.22
CA GLN A 252 5.29 10.09 0.02
C GLN A 252 4.62 8.88 0.68
N SER A 253 4.05 7.98 -0.09
CA SER A 253 3.35 6.81 0.43
C SER A 253 3.56 5.60 -0.48
N LEU A 254 3.56 4.42 0.14
CA LEU A 254 3.76 3.12 -0.49
C LEU A 254 2.65 2.17 -0.11
N ALA A 255 2.11 1.42 -1.09
CA ALA A 255 1.31 0.24 -0.77
C ALA A 255 1.41 -0.83 -1.86
N PHE A 256 1.30 -2.08 -1.46
CA PHE A 256 1.28 -3.22 -2.37
C PHE A 256 -0.15 -3.67 -2.67
N ASP A 257 -0.41 -3.97 -3.95
CA ASP A 257 -1.62 -4.68 -4.33
C ASP A 257 -1.49 -6.20 -4.04
N SER A 258 -2.59 -6.93 -4.14
CA SER A 258 -2.61 -8.38 -3.93
C SER A 258 -1.81 -9.17 -4.98
N ALA A 259 -1.46 -8.56 -6.11
CA ALA A 259 -0.61 -9.14 -7.15
C ALA A 259 0.88 -8.87 -6.89
N GLY A 260 1.22 -8.13 -5.82
CA GLY A 260 2.59 -7.78 -5.45
C GLY A 260 3.18 -6.62 -6.26
N ASN A 261 2.37 -5.81 -6.91
CA ASN A 261 2.85 -4.56 -7.50
C ASN A 261 2.86 -3.47 -6.43
N LEU A 262 3.90 -2.65 -6.45
CA LEU A 262 4.04 -1.50 -5.56
C LEU A 262 3.44 -0.26 -6.21
N PHE A 263 2.59 0.42 -5.48
CA PHE A 263 2.07 1.74 -5.85
C PHE A 263 2.72 2.80 -4.97
N VAL A 264 3.04 3.93 -5.59
CA VAL A 264 3.78 5.02 -4.95
C VAL A 264 3.10 6.33 -5.29
N VAL A 265 2.79 7.10 -4.27
CA VAL A 265 2.36 8.50 -4.45
C VAL A 265 3.60 9.37 -4.60
N ASP A 266 3.69 10.10 -5.71
CA ASP A 266 4.63 11.18 -5.93
C ASP A 266 3.93 12.51 -5.66
N ALA A 267 4.41 13.24 -4.68
CA ALA A 267 3.77 14.49 -4.22
C ALA A 267 3.84 15.64 -5.22
N GLY A 268 4.40 15.41 -6.41
CA GLY A 268 4.61 16.49 -7.37
C GLY A 268 5.64 17.53 -6.88
N GLY A 269 5.79 18.61 -7.58
CA GLY A 269 6.73 19.65 -7.17
C GLY A 269 7.02 20.69 -8.24
N ALA A 270 7.97 21.57 -7.96
CA ALA A 270 8.46 22.54 -8.93
C ALA A 270 9.41 21.86 -9.92
N SER A 271 9.18 22.07 -11.21
CA SER A 271 10.11 21.62 -12.23
C SER A 271 11.40 22.45 -12.22
N PRO A 272 12.59 21.83 -12.37
CA PRO A 272 13.85 22.56 -12.52
C PRO A 272 13.88 23.51 -13.70
N THR A 273 13.02 23.31 -14.69
CA THR A 273 12.93 24.14 -15.92
C THR A 273 11.83 25.19 -15.86
N GLY A 274 11.19 25.37 -14.69
CA GLY A 274 10.03 26.25 -14.48
C GLY A 274 8.72 25.56 -14.86
N GLY A 275 7.74 25.66 -13.97
CA GLY A 275 6.44 24.97 -14.06
C GLY A 275 6.22 24.05 -12.88
N THR A 276 5.03 23.51 -12.76
CA THR A 276 4.67 22.50 -11.76
C THR A 276 4.68 21.11 -12.37
N ILE A 277 5.30 20.15 -11.69
CA ILE A 277 5.16 18.74 -11.99
C ILE A 277 3.92 18.26 -11.23
N PRO A 278 2.89 17.75 -11.92
CA PRO A 278 1.67 17.31 -11.25
C PRO A 278 1.95 16.10 -10.35
N ASN A 279 1.13 15.96 -9.32
CA ASN A 279 1.09 14.75 -8.53
C ASN A 279 0.82 13.54 -9.41
N ALA A 280 1.37 12.41 -9.06
CA ALA A 280 1.18 11.18 -9.82
C ALA A 280 1.15 9.96 -8.89
N ILE A 281 0.48 8.92 -9.34
CA ILE A 281 0.57 7.59 -8.76
C ILE A 281 1.32 6.73 -9.74
N TYR A 282 2.46 6.22 -9.30
CA TYR A 282 3.26 5.28 -10.08
C TYR A 282 3.01 3.86 -9.60
N LYS A 283 2.99 2.94 -10.56
CA LYS A 283 2.95 1.50 -10.33
C LYS A 283 4.27 0.89 -10.73
N PHE A 284 4.83 0.08 -9.85
CA PHE A 284 6.02 -0.73 -10.12
C PHE A 284 5.65 -2.20 -10.12
N THR A 285 6.10 -2.95 -11.11
CA THR A 285 6.01 -4.41 -11.07
C THR A 285 6.96 -4.98 -10.00
N GLN A 286 6.83 -6.26 -9.67
CA GLN A 286 7.76 -6.96 -8.77
C GLN A 286 9.23 -6.87 -9.23
N GLN A 287 9.47 -6.67 -10.52
CA GLN A 287 10.81 -6.50 -11.11
C GLN A 287 11.28 -5.04 -11.12
N GLY A 288 10.50 -4.11 -10.57
CA GLY A 288 10.85 -2.68 -10.50
C GLY A 288 10.55 -1.90 -11.79
N VAL A 289 9.80 -2.44 -12.74
CA VAL A 289 9.40 -1.70 -13.95
C VAL A 289 8.31 -0.71 -13.58
N ARG A 290 8.60 0.60 -13.75
CA ARG A 290 7.70 1.70 -13.44
C ARG A 290 6.78 2.02 -14.59
N SER A 291 5.52 2.29 -14.28
CA SER A 291 4.52 2.89 -15.16
C SER A 291 3.70 3.93 -14.41
N THR A 292 3.11 4.89 -15.11
CA THR A 292 2.15 5.82 -14.50
C THR A 292 0.80 5.12 -14.40
N PHE A 293 0.22 5.09 -13.20
CA PHE A 293 -1.13 4.57 -12.97
C PHE A 293 -2.17 5.69 -13.10
N ALA A 294 -1.92 6.84 -12.47
CA ALA A 294 -2.76 8.02 -12.59
C ALA A 294 -1.88 9.28 -12.50
N SER A 295 -2.24 10.32 -13.25
CA SER A 295 -1.56 11.63 -13.23
C SER A 295 -2.45 12.69 -13.87
N GLY A 296 -2.14 13.97 -13.64
CA GLY A 296 -2.72 15.10 -14.35
C GLY A 296 -3.76 15.87 -13.56
N GLU A 297 -4.55 16.68 -14.27
CA GLU A 297 -5.48 17.69 -13.75
C GLU A 297 -6.59 17.11 -12.83
N THR A 298 -6.84 15.82 -12.89
CA THR A 298 -7.77 15.13 -11.98
C THR A 298 -7.19 14.86 -10.60
N LEU A 299 -5.89 15.04 -10.44
CA LEU A 299 -5.16 14.90 -9.19
C LEU A 299 -4.74 16.28 -8.68
N ASP A 300 -5.72 17.22 -8.61
CA ASP A 300 -5.46 18.58 -8.17
C ASP A 300 -5.10 18.59 -6.68
N GLU A 301 -3.95 19.18 -6.39
CA GLU A 301 -3.40 19.58 -5.09
C GLU A 301 -3.22 18.52 -4.00
N SER A 302 -1.99 18.01 -3.89
CA SER A 302 -1.41 17.29 -2.75
C SER A 302 -2.12 16.00 -2.30
N PHE A 303 -1.91 14.91 -3.05
CA PHE A 303 -2.11 13.56 -2.51
C PHE A 303 -1.08 13.28 -1.41
N ALA A 304 -1.54 12.72 -0.30
CA ALA A 304 -0.66 12.38 0.80
C ALA A 304 -0.39 10.88 0.87
N CYS A 305 -1.42 10.04 0.76
CA CYS A 305 -1.26 8.60 0.91
C CYS A 305 -2.18 7.77 0.02
N LEU A 306 -1.90 6.47 -0.04
CA LEU A 306 -2.73 5.49 -0.72
C LEU A 306 -2.90 4.23 0.14
N ALA A 307 -4.03 3.54 -0.05
CA ALA A 307 -4.30 2.27 0.61
C ALA A 307 -5.05 1.31 -0.33
N PHE A 308 -4.87 0.02 -0.09
CA PHE A 308 -5.64 -1.03 -0.74
C PHE A 308 -6.60 -1.67 0.26
N GLN A 309 -7.86 -1.80 -0.14
CA GLN A 309 -8.80 -2.61 0.61
C GLN A 309 -8.47 -4.09 0.41
N LEU A 310 -8.20 -4.79 1.50
CA LEU A 310 -8.04 -6.24 1.43
C LEU A 310 -9.35 -6.89 0.94
N PRO A 311 -9.28 -8.01 0.20
CA PRO A 311 -10.48 -8.77 -0.15
C PRO A 311 -11.24 -9.11 1.13
N MET A 312 -12.49 -8.67 1.22
CA MET A 312 -13.35 -9.07 2.34
C MET A 312 -13.52 -10.58 2.30
N ALA A 313 -13.37 -11.24 3.45
CA ALA A 313 -13.73 -12.64 3.54
C ALA A 313 -15.20 -12.80 3.09
N PRO A 314 -15.53 -13.82 2.29
CA PRO A 314 -16.92 -14.06 1.91
C PRO A 314 -17.76 -14.13 3.18
N ALA A 315 -18.87 -13.38 3.21
CA ALA A 315 -19.80 -13.44 4.32
C ALA A 315 -20.17 -14.92 4.53
N SER A 316 -19.84 -15.45 5.72
CA SER A 316 -20.27 -16.79 6.08
C SER A 316 -21.80 -16.80 5.98
N SER A 317 -22.31 -17.56 5.00
CA SER A 317 -23.76 -17.82 4.91
C SER A 317 -24.17 -18.49 6.21
N GLN A 318 -24.88 -17.72 7.06
CA GLN A 318 -25.61 -18.26 8.20
C GLN A 318 -26.89 -18.92 7.70
#